data_15dc87cc4b191735758215fce84f9182
#
_entry.id   15dc87cc4b191735758215fce84f9182
#
_cell.length_a   1.000
_cell.length_b   1.000
_cell.length_c   1.000
_cell.angle_alpha   90.00
_cell.angle_beta   90.00
_cell.angle_gamma   90.00
#
_symmetry.space_group_name_H-M   'P 1'
#
loop_
_entity.id
_entity.type
_entity.pdbx_description
1 polymer ?
#
loop_
_entity_poly.entity_id
_entity_poly.type
_entity_poly.pdbx_seq_one_letter_code
_entity_poly.pdbx_strand_id
1 'polypeptide(L)'
;MKKRLYILLLSVLGLGLQSCSDYLDSDYIFKDRETIEKVFTDRDKTEAWLANAFSYLGDACADVCNKRITPHCFADDMYYGDDDGSIQESKEGELSYNKFKEGLYDENTKQGMWERCYRGIRQATIFIQNVDMNNKFESEAERLDYKAQARFVRAYYYWLLLRRYGPVPLLPDEGLNYDASYDELATPRAPYEQVAEYISQEMALAAKDLALKRGQNSAARPTRGAALSARALALLYAASPLANGNNDEFAQLLVDDKGNRLLSPEYSEEKWAKAAAAAKDVMDMGVYELYTADRRTTHSPAEPATIDPPYHEVYSNAAFPEGWKNIDPFESYRSIFNGQIDILSNPELIFSRGRNIGGQSIRDMVVHQLPLTATGWNTSGLTQKIVDAYYMNDGSNCPGMNSEYANTSSYNNIHRLDTRPRTTGFTTSETEHKPLAAGVSLQYADREPRFYASVAYNGAYWYLGNEKEIADRNKQIFYYRGKRDGYNAGMFWLRTGIGVMKYVHPDDTYQGNSIDNLRYKPEPAIRYADILLMYAEAINEVSEGTYDIPSWDGSKTHSIHRSVTEMRKGMKPVRMRAGVELIAV
;
A
#
# COMPACT_ATOMS: atom_id res chain seq x y z
N MET A 1 21.67 -62.84 60.00
CA MET A 1 21.95 -62.41 58.62
C MET A 1 20.86 -61.50 58.04
N LYS A 2 19.57 -61.72 58.27
CA LYS A 2 18.50 -60.91 57.64
C LYS A 2 18.48 -59.41 58.11
N LYS A 3 18.81 -59.09 59.36
CA LYS A 3 18.82 -57.66 59.82
C LYS A 3 19.94 -56.82 59.24
N ARG A 4 21.07 -57.41 58.89
CA ARG A 4 22.19 -56.70 58.25
C ARG A 4 21.96 -56.40 56.77
N LEU A 5 21.13 -57.22 56.12
CA LEU A 5 20.76 -57.04 54.72
C LEU A 5 19.75 -55.85 54.54
N TYR A 6 18.84 -55.66 55.52
CA TYR A 6 17.88 -54.53 55.48
C TYR A 6 18.56 -53.18 55.75
N ILE A 7 19.58 -53.15 56.59
CA ILE A 7 20.36 -51.94 56.86
C ILE A 7 21.19 -51.55 55.63
N LEU A 8 21.75 -52.52 54.90
CA LEU A 8 22.46 -52.27 53.64
C LEU A 8 21.53 -51.81 52.52
N LEU A 9 20.32 -52.35 52.44
CA LEU A 9 19.32 -51.91 51.46
C LEU A 9 18.80 -50.50 51.75
N LEU A 10 18.59 -50.12 53.02
CA LEU A 10 18.18 -48.78 53.41
C LEU A 10 19.29 -47.73 53.20
N SER A 11 20.56 -48.11 53.38
CA SER A 11 21.66 -47.18 53.11
C SER A 11 21.93 -46.94 51.63
N VAL A 12 21.62 -47.91 50.76
CA VAL A 12 21.68 -47.77 49.29
C VAL A 12 20.52 -46.95 48.75
N LEU A 13 19.31 -47.06 49.36
CA LEU A 13 18.16 -46.21 49.00
C LEU A 13 18.37 -44.74 49.48
N GLY A 14 19.06 -44.49 50.57
CA GLY A 14 19.35 -43.15 51.08
C GLY A 14 20.40 -42.37 50.28
N LEU A 15 21.26 -43.05 49.54
CA LEU A 15 22.29 -42.45 48.68
C LEU A 15 21.78 -42.13 47.27
N GLY A 16 20.60 -42.65 46.87
CA GLY A 16 19.97 -42.41 45.56
C GLY A 16 19.11 -41.17 45.51
N LEU A 17 18.85 -40.45 46.61
CA LEU A 17 17.96 -39.29 46.63
C LEU A 17 18.67 -37.95 46.64
N GLN A 18 20.02 -37.89 46.61
CA GLN A 18 20.75 -36.62 46.51
C GLN A 18 21.34 -36.34 45.11
N SER A 19 21.04 -37.12 44.11
CA SER A 19 21.73 -37.02 42.81
C SER A 19 20.91 -36.40 41.67
N CYS A 20 19.75 -35.81 41.95
CA CYS A 20 18.93 -35.29 40.84
C CYS A 20 18.73 -33.77 40.80
N SER A 21 19.18 -32.99 41.77
CA SER A 21 19.03 -31.54 41.69
C SER A 21 20.09 -30.90 40.76
N ASP A 22 21.33 -31.37 40.81
CA ASP A 22 22.42 -30.82 39.97
C ASP A 22 22.35 -31.29 38.50
N TYR A 23 21.73 -32.44 38.23
CA TYR A 23 21.59 -32.95 36.86
C TYR A 23 20.47 -32.22 36.07
N LEU A 24 19.53 -31.63 36.77
CA LEU A 24 18.44 -30.79 36.18
C LEU A 24 18.78 -29.31 36.18
N ASP A 25 19.88 -28.91 36.84
CA ASP A 25 20.37 -27.55 36.72
C ASP A 25 21.10 -27.36 35.40
N SER A 26 20.31 -27.03 34.39
CA SER A 26 20.79 -26.73 33.04
C SER A 26 21.28 -25.27 32.88
N ASP A 27 21.21 -24.46 33.93
CA ASP A 27 21.56 -23.04 33.86
C ASP A 27 23.00 -22.80 33.43
N TYR A 28 23.93 -23.70 33.80
CA TYR A 28 25.33 -23.60 33.37
C TYR A 28 25.51 -23.95 31.87
N ILE A 29 24.65 -24.82 31.31
CA ILE A 29 24.68 -25.20 29.88
C ILE A 29 24.11 -24.08 29.01
N PHE A 30 23.23 -23.25 29.59
CA PHE A 30 22.53 -22.17 28.90
C PHE A 30 23.07 -20.77 29.27
N LYS A 31 24.23 -20.64 29.93
CA LYS A 31 24.85 -19.37 30.28
C LYS A 31 25.07 -18.43 29.10
N ASP A 32 25.20 -18.97 27.89
CA ASP A 32 25.37 -18.20 26.64
C ASP A 32 24.04 -17.89 25.95
N ARG A 33 22.89 -18.31 26.50
CA ARG A 33 21.59 -17.93 25.93
C ARG A 33 21.30 -16.44 26.18
N GLU A 34 20.91 -15.77 25.12
CA GLU A 34 20.35 -14.43 25.20
C GLU A 34 19.03 -14.46 25.98
N THR A 35 18.97 -13.78 27.11
CA THR A 35 17.71 -13.56 27.85
C THR A 35 17.07 -12.26 27.41
N ILE A 36 15.77 -12.13 27.61
CA ILE A 36 15.02 -10.88 27.35
C ILE A 36 15.71 -9.70 28.05
N GLU A 37 16.12 -9.87 29.30
CA GLU A 37 16.83 -8.85 30.08
C GLU A 37 18.17 -8.44 29.43
N LYS A 38 18.98 -9.41 28.97
CA LYS A 38 20.27 -9.11 28.28
C LYS A 38 20.06 -8.35 26.98
N VAL A 39 18.97 -8.64 26.27
CA VAL A 39 18.61 -7.95 25.03
C VAL A 39 18.17 -6.52 25.33
N PHE A 40 17.23 -6.34 26.27
CA PHE A 40 16.64 -5.04 26.53
C PHE A 40 17.42 -4.14 27.51
N THR A 41 18.56 -4.58 27.98
CA THR A 41 19.55 -3.75 28.69
C THR A 41 20.74 -3.35 27.82
N ASP A 42 20.83 -3.87 26.59
CA ASP A 42 21.82 -3.54 25.56
C ASP A 42 21.17 -2.70 24.46
N ARG A 43 21.81 -1.58 24.11
CA ARG A 43 21.27 -0.61 23.13
C ARG A 43 21.13 -1.20 21.72
N ASP A 44 22.21 -1.84 21.24
CA ASP A 44 22.27 -2.36 19.86
C ASP A 44 21.33 -3.55 19.68
N LYS A 45 21.24 -4.42 20.69
CA LYS A 45 20.32 -5.56 20.67
C LYS A 45 18.84 -5.12 20.73
N THR A 46 18.55 -4.10 21.54
CA THR A 46 17.22 -3.49 21.60
C THR A 46 16.82 -2.91 20.23
N GLU A 47 17.73 -2.18 19.57
CA GLU A 47 17.49 -1.64 18.24
C GLU A 47 17.33 -2.74 17.19
N ALA A 48 18.15 -3.78 17.23
CA ALA A 48 18.03 -4.95 16.36
C ALA A 48 16.69 -5.67 16.54
N TRP A 49 16.15 -5.74 17.77
CA TRP A 49 14.81 -6.31 18.00
C TRP A 49 13.71 -5.47 17.34
N LEU A 50 13.77 -4.15 17.47
CA LEU A 50 12.83 -3.27 16.79
C LEU A 50 12.92 -3.43 15.26
N ALA A 51 14.15 -3.48 14.72
CA ALA A 51 14.35 -3.73 13.29
C ALA A 51 13.74 -5.08 12.86
N ASN A 52 13.90 -6.13 13.68
CA ASN A 52 13.25 -7.42 13.44
C ASN A 52 11.71 -7.29 13.47
N ALA A 53 11.13 -6.53 14.41
CA ALA A 53 9.68 -6.30 14.42
C ALA A 53 9.19 -5.64 13.12
N PHE A 54 9.98 -4.72 12.53
CA PHE A 54 9.68 -4.11 11.23
C PHE A 54 9.94 -5.04 10.04
N SER A 55 10.78 -6.05 10.15
CA SER A 55 11.18 -6.92 9.03
C SER A 55 10.03 -7.70 8.42
N TYR A 56 8.93 -7.89 9.16
CA TYR A 56 7.72 -8.55 8.69
C TYR A 56 6.85 -7.64 7.80
N LEU A 57 7.09 -6.33 7.78
CA LEU A 57 6.50 -5.44 6.78
C LEU A 57 7.10 -5.74 5.41
N GLY A 58 6.27 -5.62 4.39
CA GLY A 58 6.69 -5.67 3.01
C GLY A 58 6.28 -4.40 2.27
N ASP A 59 6.69 -4.27 1.04
CA ASP A 59 6.11 -3.32 0.11
C ASP A 59 4.82 -3.88 -0.52
N ALA A 60 4.10 -3.07 -1.30
CA ALA A 60 2.84 -3.47 -1.92
C ALA A 60 2.99 -4.68 -2.86
N CYS A 61 4.17 -4.89 -3.43
CA CYS A 61 4.45 -6.06 -4.26
C CYS A 61 4.29 -7.37 -3.49
N ALA A 62 4.59 -7.37 -2.20
CA ALA A 62 4.66 -8.59 -1.40
C ALA A 62 3.47 -8.77 -0.45
N ASP A 63 2.69 -7.72 -0.22
CA ASP A 63 1.61 -7.77 0.77
C ASP A 63 0.42 -8.59 0.33
N VAL A 64 0.20 -8.77 -0.96
CA VAL A 64 -1.01 -9.39 -1.49
C VAL A 64 -0.74 -10.73 -2.14
N CYS A 65 0.40 -10.91 -2.75
CA CYS A 65 0.76 -12.15 -3.40
C CYS A 65 2.27 -12.37 -3.45
N ASN A 66 2.65 -13.57 -3.86
CA ASN A 66 4.03 -14.01 -3.84
C ASN A 66 4.88 -13.21 -4.84
N LYS A 67 5.80 -12.46 -4.30
CA LYS A 67 7.06 -12.00 -4.90
C LYS A 67 7.04 -10.99 -6.05
N ARG A 68 6.01 -10.83 -6.91
CA ARG A 68 6.17 -10.04 -8.16
C ARG A 68 4.88 -9.38 -8.63
N ILE A 69 3.79 -9.63 -7.95
CA ILE A 69 2.45 -9.31 -8.36
C ILE A 69 1.88 -8.25 -7.43
N THR A 70 1.36 -7.17 -8.00
CA THR A 70 0.81 -6.08 -7.21
C THR A 70 -0.61 -6.38 -6.73
N PRO A 71 -1.10 -5.69 -5.69
CA PRO A 71 -2.50 -5.76 -5.26
C PRO A 71 -3.50 -5.52 -6.39
N HIS A 72 -3.14 -4.73 -7.38
CA HIS A 72 -3.98 -4.41 -8.54
C HIS A 72 -4.37 -5.64 -9.37
N CYS A 73 -3.59 -6.72 -9.30
CA CYS A 73 -3.94 -7.97 -9.96
C CYS A 73 -5.16 -8.67 -9.35
N PHE A 74 -5.57 -8.32 -8.13
CA PHE A 74 -6.77 -8.87 -7.46
C PHE A 74 -8.03 -8.05 -7.71
N ALA A 75 -7.89 -6.85 -8.26
CA ALA A 75 -8.99 -6.03 -8.72
C ALA A 75 -9.18 -6.17 -10.23
N ASP A 76 -10.00 -5.33 -10.82
CA ASP A 76 -10.25 -5.25 -12.25
C ASP A 76 -9.27 -4.34 -13.00
N ASP A 77 -8.17 -3.93 -12.35
CA ASP A 77 -7.16 -3.02 -12.89
C ASP A 77 -6.17 -3.71 -13.82
N MET A 78 -5.69 -4.88 -13.44
CA MET A 78 -4.55 -5.53 -14.08
C MET A 78 -4.76 -7.03 -14.29
N TYR A 79 -4.05 -7.54 -15.28
CA TYR A 79 -3.91 -8.96 -15.56
C TYR A 79 -2.42 -9.32 -15.68
N TYR A 80 -1.98 -10.35 -14.98
CA TYR A 80 -0.59 -10.79 -15.02
C TYR A 80 -0.41 -11.92 -16.04
N GLY A 81 0.57 -11.75 -16.93
CA GLY A 81 0.69 -12.62 -18.09
C GLY A 81 1.35 -13.98 -17.89
N ASP A 82 2.11 -14.17 -16.80
CA ASP A 82 2.86 -15.41 -16.56
C ASP A 82 2.06 -16.55 -15.94
N ASP A 83 0.80 -16.30 -15.65
CA ASP A 83 -0.05 -17.30 -15.03
C ASP A 83 -0.74 -18.16 -16.10
N ASP A 84 0.03 -19.04 -16.72
CA ASP A 84 -0.48 -20.03 -17.68
C ASP A 84 -0.86 -21.39 -17.02
N GLY A 85 -0.91 -21.41 -15.67
CA GLY A 85 -1.10 -22.64 -14.91
C GLY A 85 0.19 -23.46 -14.72
N SER A 86 1.31 -23.02 -15.29
CA SER A 86 2.62 -23.67 -15.14
C SER A 86 3.42 -23.10 -13.96
N ILE A 87 3.02 -21.95 -13.41
CA ILE A 87 3.51 -21.54 -12.11
C ILE A 87 2.88 -22.51 -11.13
N GLN A 88 3.64 -23.55 -10.85
CA GLN A 88 3.29 -24.56 -9.85
C GLN A 88 2.74 -23.84 -8.63
N GLU A 89 1.60 -24.30 -8.18
CA GLU A 89 1.18 -24.10 -6.79
C GLU A 89 2.46 -24.20 -5.99
N SER A 90 2.87 -23.12 -5.35
CA SER A 90 4.07 -23.20 -4.54
C SER A 90 3.85 -24.39 -3.63
N LYS A 91 4.88 -25.13 -3.30
CA LYS A 91 4.80 -26.37 -2.49
C LYS A 91 4.00 -26.20 -1.19
N GLU A 92 3.48 -25.02 -0.92
CA GLU A 92 2.76 -24.60 0.27
C GLU A 92 1.29 -24.23 0.03
N GLY A 93 0.73 -24.45 -1.16
CA GLY A 93 -0.69 -24.15 -1.45
C GLY A 93 -1.01 -22.67 -1.66
N GLU A 94 -0.04 -21.86 -2.05
CA GLU A 94 -0.29 -20.49 -2.49
C GLU A 94 -0.92 -20.50 -3.88
N LEU A 95 -2.07 -19.86 -4.04
CA LEU A 95 -2.69 -19.69 -5.34
C LEU A 95 -1.99 -18.61 -6.15
N SER A 96 -1.90 -18.83 -7.46
CA SER A 96 -1.62 -17.76 -8.39
C SER A 96 -2.74 -16.70 -8.33
N TYR A 97 -2.43 -15.44 -8.63
CA TYR A 97 -3.44 -14.38 -8.53
C TYR A 97 -4.56 -14.55 -9.58
N ASN A 98 -4.31 -15.16 -10.74
CA ASN A 98 -5.38 -15.42 -11.71
C ASN A 98 -6.37 -16.46 -11.16
N LYS A 99 -5.90 -17.52 -10.52
CA LYS A 99 -6.77 -18.45 -9.80
C LYS A 99 -7.54 -17.76 -8.68
N PHE A 100 -6.90 -16.81 -7.97
CA PHE A 100 -7.59 -16.00 -6.98
C PHE A 100 -8.74 -15.20 -7.60
N LYS A 101 -8.52 -14.54 -8.74
CA LYS A 101 -9.57 -13.82 -9.49
C LYS A 101 -10.71 -14.74 -9.97
N GLU A 102 -10.40 -15.99 -10.27
CA GLU A 102 -11.37 -17.02 -10.66
C GLU A 102 -12.16 -17.56 -9.48
N GLY A 103 -11.91 -17.06 -8.26
CA GLY A 103 -12.57 -17.52 -7.04
C GLY A 103 -12.08 -18.89 -6.54
N LEU A 104 -10.97 -19.38 -7.05
CA LEU A 104 -10.40 -20.68 -6.68
C LEU A 104 -9.55 -20.57 -5.40
N TYR A 105 -10.14 -20.07 -4.34
CA TYR A 105 -9.51 -19.96 -3.01
C TYR A 105 -10.53 -20.31 -1.93
N ASP A 106 -10.03 -20.77 -0.81
CA ASP A 106 -10.80 -21.16 0.37
C ASP A 106 -10.05 -20.77 1.66
N GLU A 107 -10.59 -21.16 2.81
CA GLU A 107 -10.01 -20.90 4.13
C GLU A 107 -8.63 -21.56 4.33
N ASN A 108 -8.28 -22.57 3.54
CA ASN A 108 -7.00 -23.27 3.61
C ASN A 108 -5.94 -22.63 2.70
N THR A 109 -6.34 -21.69 1.84
CA THR A 109 -5.45 -21.02 0.91
C THR A 109 -4.43 -20.16 1.65
N LYS A 110 -3.17 -20.56 1.63
CA LYS A 110 -2.09 -19.84 2.30
C LYS A 110 -1.72 -18.59 1.51
N GLN A 111 -1.86 -17.44 2.15
CA GLN A 111 -1.45 -16.15 1.59
C GLN A 111 -0.22 -15.55 2.32
N GLY A 112 0.30 -16.25 3.32
CA GLY A 112 1.49 -15.83 4.07
C GLY A 112 1.35 -14.58 4.94
N MET A 113 0.28 -13.79 4.77
CA MET A 113 0.12 -12.52 5.46
C MET A 113 -0.37 -12.69 6.90
N TRP A 114 -1.28 -13.60 7.16
CA TRP A 114 -1.84 -13.84 8.50
C TRP A 114 -0.74 -14.15 9.51
N GLU A 115 -0.03 -15.23 9.28
CA GLU A 115 1.06 -15.68 10.16
C GLU A 115 2.17 -14.62 10.28
N ARG A 116 2.54 -14.01 9.16
CA ARG A 116 3.57 -12.97 9.10
C ARG A 116 3.21 -11.76 9.98
N CYS A 117 1.98 -11.25 9.87
CA CYS A 117 1.53 -10.12 10.66
C CYS A 117 1.47 -10.46 12.15
N TYR A 118 0.94 -11.62 12.53
CA TYR A 118 0.89 -12.01 13.94
C TYR A 118 2.28 -12.26 14.54
N ARG A 119 3.25 -12.76 13.76
CA ARG A 119 4.66 -12.78 14.17
C ARG A 119 5.19 -11.37 14.44
N GLY A 120 4.93 -10.43 13.55
CA GLY A 120 5.31 -9.02 13.72
C GLY A 120 4.64 -8.38 14.94
N ILE A 121 3.35 -8.62 15.15
CA ILE A 121 2.59 -8.17 16.34
C ILE A 121 3.25 -8.69 17.61
N ARG A 122 3.60 -9.98 17.67
CA ARG A 122 4.29 -10.56 18.81
C ARG A 122 5.63 -9.86 19.10
N GLN A 123 6.47 -9.68 18.07
CA GLN A 123 7.78 -9.03 18.25
C GLN A 123 7.63 -7.58 18.75
N ALA A 124 6.65 -6.84 18.20
CA ALA A 124 6.36 -5.48 18.62
C ALA A 124 5.82 -5.44 20.07
N THR A 125 4.94 -6.38 20.45
CA THR A 125 4.41 -6.48 21.82
C THR A 125 5.53 -6.73 22.83
N ILE A 126 6.42 -7.69 22.58
CA ILE A 126 7.58 -7.96 23.43
C ILE A 126 8.46 -6.71 23.56
N PHE A 127 8.67 -5.97 22.46
CA PHE A 127 9.43 -4.73 22.49
C PHE A 127 8.79 -3.68 23.41
N ILE A 128 7.48 -3.43 23.22
CA ILE A 128 6.73 -2.43 24.02
C ILE A 128 6.78 -2.73 25.50
N GLN A 129 6.71 -4.01 25.88
CA GLN A 129 6.73 -4.45 27.29
C GLN A 129 8.10 -4.29 27.94
N ASN A 130 9.20 -4.39 27.18
CA ASN A 130 10.53 -4.54 27.74
C ASN A 130 11.45 -3.34 27.46
N VAL A 131 11.14 -2.45 26.50
CA VAL A 131 12.05 -1.34 26.11
C VAL A 131 12.35 -0.39 27.28
N ASP A 132 11.46 -0.30 28.26
CA ASP A 132 11.63 0.54 29.45
C ASP A 132 12.75 0.06 30.38
N MET A 133 13.22 -1.19 30.24
CA MET A 133 14.41 -1.69 30.95
C MET A 133 15.71 -1.07 30.41
N ASN A 134 15.69 -0.52 29.20
CA ASN A 134 16.92 0.00 28.57
C ASN A 134 17.23 1.42 29.05
N ASN A 135 18.29 1.56 29.80
CA ASN A 135 18.82 2.84 30.29
C ASN A 135 19.98 3.38 29.45
N LYS A 136 20.25 2.83 28.26
CA LYS A 136 21.34 3.19 27.36
C LYS A 136 20.92 4.09 26.21
N PHE A 137 19.64 4.48 26.14
CA PHE A 137 19.18 5.50 25.22
C PHE A 137 19.79 6.87 25.60
N GLU A 138 20.03 7.72 24.60
CA GLU A 138 20.61 9.05 24.80
C GLU A 138 19.69 9.97 25.61
N SER A 139 18.37 9.75 25.49
CA SER A 139 17.35 10.51 26.22
C SER A 139 16.07 9.70 26.41
N GLU A 140 15.24 10.15 27.35
CA GLU A 140 13.89 9.64 27.54
C GLU A 140 13.03 9.82 26.27
N ALA A 141 13.18 10.95 25.57
CA ALA A 141 12.47 11.20 24.33
C ALA A 141 12.83 10.20 23.22
N GLU A 142 14.09 9.81 23.13
CA GLU A 142 14.54 8.77 22.20
C GLU A 142 13.91 7.41 22.56
N ARG A 143 13.94 7.02 23.82
CA ARG A 143 13.34 5.77 24.29
C ARG A 143 11.84 5.71 23.99
N LEU A 144 11.11 6.82 24.24
CA LEU A 144 9.69 6.94 23.94
C LEU A 144 9.41 6.88 22.42
N ASP A 145 10.24 7.51 21.59
CA ASP A 145 10.12 7.41 20.12
C ASP A 145 10.29 5.96 19.65
N TYR A 146 11.25 5.20 20.21
CA TYR A 146 11.41 3.78 19.87
C TYR A 146 10.21 2.94 20.32
N LYS A 147 9.66 3.21 21.50
CA LYS A 147 8.43 2.56 21.97
C LYS A 147 7.23 2.90 21.08
N ALA A 148 7.13 4.15 20.66
CA ALA A 148 6.09 4.62 19.73
C ALA A 148 6.23 3.99 18.34
N GLN A 149 7.45 3.76 17.84
CA GLN A 149 7.67 3.02 16.59
C GLN A 149 7.16 1.57 16.70
N ALA A 150 7.38 0.91 17.84
CA ALA A 150 6.87 -0.44 18.06
C ALA A 150 5.33 -0.47 18.13
N ARG A 151 4.69 0.54 18.78
CA ARG A 151 3.23 0.69 18.76
C ARG A 151 2.70 0.90 17.35
N PHE A 152 3.34 1.78 16.59
CA PHE A 152 2.98 2.01 15.18
C PHE A 152 3.01 0.72 14.38
N VAL A 153 4.12 -0.03 14.40
CA VAL A 153 4.24 -1.22 13.56
C VAL A 153 3.27 -2.32 13.99
N ARG A 154 2.98 -2.47 15.29
CA ARG A 154 1.97 -3.39 15.81
C ARG A 154 0.57 -3.04 15.27
N ALA A 155 0.17 -1.79 15.39
CA ALA A 155 -1.12 -1.33 14.87
C ALA A 155 -1.19 -1.37 13.34
N TYR A 156 -0.07 -1.14 12.65
CA TYR A 156 -0.01 -1.24 11.20
C TYR A 156 -0.18 -2.69 10.70
N TYR A 157 0.33 -3.69 11.44
CA TYR A 157 0.03 -5.10 11.15
C TYR A 157 -1.46 -5.41 11.29
N TYR A 158 -2.12 -4.89 12.33
CA TYR A 158 -3.57 -5.02 12.46
C TYR A 158 -4.31 -4.33 11.31
N TRP A 159 -3.84 -3.17 10.84
CA TRP A 159 -4.38 -2.53 9.64
C TRP A 159 -4.25 -3.43 8.40
N LEU A 160 -3.11 -4.03 8.17
CA LEU A 160 -2.91 -4.95 7.04
C LEU A 160 -3.83 -6.18 7.13
N LEU A 161 -4.00 -6.72 8.34
CA LEU A 161 -4.91 -7.84 8.60
C LEU A 161 -6.37 -7.43 8.39
N LEU A 162 -6.80 -6.30 8.96
CA LEU A 162 -8.16 -5.78 8.84
C LEU A 162 -8.57 -5.54 7.40
N ARG A 163 -7.70 -4.88 6.63
CA ARG A 163 -7.92 -4.60 5.22
C ARG A 163 -8.11 -5.86 4.38
N ARG A 164 -7.39 -6.95 4.73
CA ARG A 164 -7.39 -8.17 3.93
C ARG A 164 -8.39 -9.22 4.39
N TYR A 165 -8.52 -9.41 5.69
CA TYR A 165 -9.31 -10.50 6.26
C TYR A 165 -10.59 -10.02 6.96
N GLY A 166 -10.80 -8.70 7.03
CA GLY A 166 -11.91 -8.11 7.80
C GLY A 166 -11.70 -8.30 9.30
N PRO A 167 -12.71 -8.77 10.05
CA PRO A 167 -12.59 -9.06 11.47
C PRO A 167 -11.47 -10.05 11.77
N VAL A 168 -10.64 -9.73 12.76
CA VAL A 168 -9.47 -10.55 13.16
C VAL A 168 -9.33 -10.58 14.69
N PRO A 169 -8.66 -11.60 15.26
CA PRO A 169 -8.35 -11.61 16.69
C PRO A 169 -7.48 -10.43 17.12
N LEU A 170 -7.87 -9.73 18.17
CA LEU A 170 -7.04 -8.78 18.89
C LEU A 170 -6.36 -9.50 20.05
N LEU A 171 -5.03 -9.58 20.00
CA LEU A 171 -4.26 -10.20 21.08
C LEU A 171 -4.12 -9.22 22.24
N PRO A 172 -4.12 -9.71 23.50
CA PRO A 172 -3.95 -8.87 24.68
C PRO A 172 -2.58 -8.18 24.69
N ASP A 173 -2.52 -6.98 25.26
CA ASP A 173 -1.30 -6.17 25.33
C ASP A 173 -0.21 -6.80 26.20
N GLU A 174 -0.59 -7.60 27.20
CA GLU A 174 0.31 -8.41 28.02
C GLU A 174 0.88 -9.63 27.29
N GLY A 175 0.37 -9.91 26.10
CA GLY A 175 0.73 -11.11 25.33
C GLY A 175 -0.04 -12.35 25.79
N LEU A 176 0.23 -13.47 25.13
CA LEU A 176 -0.39 -14.76 25.43
C LEU A 176 0.50 -15.58 26.36
N ASN A 177 -0.10 -16.26 27.32
CA ASN A 177 0.57 -17.30 28.10
C ASN A 177 0.66 -18.59 27.28
N TYR A 178 1.81 -18.83 26.65
CA TYR A 178 2.01 -20.00 25.77
C TYR A 178 2.03 -21.34 26.49
N ASP A 179 2.03 -21.36 27.81
CA ASP A 179 1.89 -22.58 28.62
C ASP A 179 0.41 -22.93 28.90
N ALA A 180 -0.51 -22.05 28.47
CA ALA A 180 -1.94 -22.26 28.62
C ALA A 180 -2.46 -23.33 27.64
N SER A 181 -3.65 -23.87 27.92
CA SER A 181 -4.30 -24.84 27.02
C SER A 181 -4.66 -24.20 25.67
N TYR A 182 -4.85 -25.02 24.64
CA TYR A 182 -5.25 -24.55 23.32
C TYR A 182 -6.54 -23.71 23.36
N ASP A 183 -7.52 -24.12 24.15
CA ASP A 183 -8.80 -23.42 24.30
C ASP A 183 -8.62 -22.02 24.93
N GLU A 184 -7.68 -21.86 25.86
CA GLU A 184 -7.36 -20.58 26.48
C GLU A 184 -6.55 -19.66 25.51
N LEU A 185 -5.77 -20.26 24.61
CA LEU A 185 -5.03 -19.53 23.58
C LEU A 185 -5.89 -19.13 22.38
N ALA A 186 -7.02 -19.83 22.16
CA ALA A 186 -7.93 -19.55 21.05
C ALA A 186 -8.63 -18.21 21.25
N THR A 187 -8.09 -17.18 20.60
CA THR A 187 -8.65 -15.83 20.63
C THR A 187 -9.68 -15.66 19.51
N PRO A 188 -10.96 -15.38 19.81
CA PRO A 188 -11.97 -15.17 18.78
C PRO A 188 -11.69 -13.92 17.96
N ARG A 189 -12.29 -13.83 16.77
CA ARG A 189 -12.25 -12.61 15.96
C ARG A 189 -13.02 -11.49 16.68
N ALA A 190 -12.41 -10.31 16.74
CA ALA A 190 -13.07 -9.10 17.21
C ALA A 190 -13.88 -8.47 16.05
N PRO A 191 -15.01 -7.78 16.34
CA PRO A 191 -15.74 -7.03 15.35
C PRO A 191 -14.87 -6.03 14.59
N TYR A 192 -15.19 -5.80 13.32
CA TYR A 192 -14.43 -4.89 12.43
C TYR A 192 -14.19 -3.52 13.08
N GLU A 193 -15.26 -2.96 13.64
CA GLU A 193 -15.22 -1.66 14.31
C GLU A 193 -14.27 -1.65 15.52
N GLN A 194 -14.27 -2.71 16.31
CA GLN A 194 -13.38 -2.83 17.46
C GLN A 194 -11.91 -2.89 17.04
N VAL A 195 -11.60 -3.61 15.96
CA VAL A 195 -10.23 -3.65 15.41
C VAL A 195 -9.81 -2.28 14.86
N ALA A 196 -10.69 -1.60 14.14
CA ALA A 196 -10.43 -0.27 13.61
C ALA A 196 -10.22 0.76 14.73
N GLU A 197 -11.02 0.70 15.80
CA GLU A 197 -10.88 1.57 16.96
C GLU A 197 -9.56 1.30 17.71
N TYR A 198 -9.19 0.03 17.89
CA TYR A 198 -7.89 -0.34 18.46
C TYR A 198 -6.73 0.26 17.66
N ILE A 199 -6.78 0.12 16.32
CA ILE A 199 -5.77 0.73 15.43
C ILE A 199 -5.75 2.25 15.62
N SER A 200 -6.91 2.90 15.64
CA SER A 200 -7.05 4.35 15.82
C SER A 200 -6.41 4.84 17.12
N GLN A 201 -6.67 4.14 18.23
CA GLN A 201 -6.15 4.48 19.55
C GLN A 201 -4.63 4.26 19.64
N GLU A 202 -4.14 3.13 19.18
CA GLU A 202 -2.70 2.82 19.18
C GLU A 202 -1.90 3.79 18.28
N MET A 203 -2.45 4.18 17.13
CA MET A 203 -1.84 5.18 16.25
C MET A 203 -1.82 6.58 16.89
N ALA A 204 -2.89 6.97 17.60
CA ALA A 204 -2.91 8.24 18.34
C ALA A 204 -1.90 8.23 19.50
N LEU A 205 -1.77 7.10 20.21
CA LEU A 205 -0.75 6.95 21.25
C LEU A 205 0.66 7.02 20.69
N ALA A 206 0.92 6.35 19.55
CA ALA A 206 2.22 6.42 18.89
C ALA A 206 2.54 7.84 18.41
N ALA A 207 1.55 8.56 17.86
CA ALA A 207 1.74 9.91 17.35
C ALA A 207 2.25 10.91 18.41
N LYS A 208 2.00 10.67 19.70
CA LYS A 208 2.49 11.56 20.78
C LYS A 208 4.00 11.68 20.80
N ASP A 209 4.69 10.54 20.66
CA ASP A 209 6.13 10.43 20.88
C ASP A 209 6.93 10.26 19.58
N LEU A 210 6.27 9.95 18.45
CA LEU A 210 6.93 9.84 17.16
C LEU A 210 7.46 11.20 16.67
N ALA A 211 8.68 11.19 16.10
CA ALA A 211 9.28 12.35 15.49
C ALA A 211 8.45 12.89 14.31
N LEU A 212 8.48 14.21 14.09
CA LEU A 212 7.80 14.85 12.95
C LEU A 212 8.48 14.53 11.61
N LYS A 213 9.81 14.41 11.61
CA LYS A 213 10.63 14.12 10.41
C LYS A 213 11.71 13.12 10.77
N ARG A 214 12.18 12.37 9.77
CA ARG A 214 13.30 11.42 9.90
C ARG A 214 14.51 11.88 9.10
N GLY A 215 15.68 11.49 9.55
CA GLY A 215 16.93 11.68 8.80
C GLY A 215 17.19 10.51 7.83
N GLN A 216 18.28 10.63 7.07
CA GLN A 216 18.62 9.67 6.01
C GLN A 216 18.73 8.21 6.51
N ASN A 217 19.35 8.00 7.68
CA ASN A 217 19.52 6.65 8.25
C ASN A 217 18.23 6.05 8.85
N SER A 218 17.16 6.83 8.91
CA SER A 218 15.88 6.45 9.51
C SER A 218 14.67 6.77 8.62
N ALA A 219 14.89 7.05 7.34
CA ALA A 219 13.87 7.50 6.40
C ALA A 219 12.65 6.55 6.28
N ALA A 220 12.87 5.25 6.46
CA ALA A 220 11.79 4.24 6.44
C ALA A 220 11.10 4.05 7.82
N ARG A 221 11.55 4.73 8.88
CA ARG A 221 10.89 4.67 10.19
C ARG A 221 9.67 5.59 10.21
N PRO A 222 8.60 5.21 10.92
CA PRO A 222 7.36 6.01 10.93
C PRO A 222 7.57 7.37 11.59
N THR A 223 6.84 8.35 11.08
CA THR A 223 6.70 9.69 11.65
C THR A 223 5.34 9.82 12.34
N ARG A 224 5.14 10.93 13.07
CA ARG A 224 3.81 11.30 13.60
C ARG A 224 2.75 11.31 12.49
N GLY A 225 3.09 11.89 11.33
CA GLY A 225 2.17 11.91 10.18
C GLY A 225 1.85 10.52 9.64
N ALA A 226 2.78 9.59 9.65
CA ALA A 226 2.52 8.21 9.27
C ALA A 226 1.49 7.54 10.19
N ALA A 227 1.60 7.75 11.50
CA ALA A 227 0.65 7.21 12.47
C ALA A 227 -0.74 7.81 12.30
N LEU A 228 -0.85 9.14 12.20
CA LEU A 228 -2.14 9.80 11.99
C LEU A 228 -2.78 9.43 10.66
N SER A 229 -1.99 9.23 9.61
CA SER A 229 -2.48 8.78 8.30
C SER A 229 -2.99 7.34 8.32
N ALA A 230 -2.29 6.44 9.00
CA ALA A 230 -2.76 5.06 9.18
C ALA A 230 -4.05 5.01 10.03
N ARG A 231 -4.19 5.91 11.03
CA ARG A 231 -5.43 6.11 11.78
C ARG A 231 -6.58 6.52 10.85
N ALA A 232 -6.36 7.51 9.97
CA ALA A 232 -7.37 7.96 9.02
C ALA A 232 -7.81 6.85 8.06
N LEU A 233 -6.86 6.05 7.55
CA LEU A 233 -7.15 4.88 6.71
C LEU A 233 -8.05 3.87 7.42
N ALA A 234 -7.73 3.48 8.66
CA ALA A 234 -8.51 2.50 9.40
C ALA A 234 -9.95 2.99 9.65
N LEU A 235 -10.12 4.26 10.02
CA LEU A 235 -11.43 4.86 10.25
C LEU A 235 -12.24 5.03 8.96
N LEU A 236 -11.61 5.37 7.83
CA LEU A 236 -12.28 5.45 6.53
C LEU A 236 -12.84 4.09 6.11
N TYR A 237 -12.05 3.02 6.25
CA TYR A 237 -12.50 1.67 5.92
C TYR A 237 -13.61 1.20 6.85
N ALA A 238 -13.58 1.55 8.14
CA ALA A 238 -14.65 1.25 9.07
C ALA A 238 -15.95 2.03 8.80
N ALA A 239 -15.86 3.18 8.12
CA ALA A 239 -17.00 3.96 7.68
C ALA A 239 -17.61 3.45 6.37
N SER A 240 -16.84 2.68 5.57
CA SER A 240 -17.25 2.21 4.24
C SER A 240 -18.43 1.23 4.30
N PRO A 241 -19.23 1.10 3.22
CA PRO A 241 -20.41 0.22 3.18
C PRO A 241 -20.12 -1.24 3.51
N LEU A 242 -18.89 -1.72 3.33
CA LEU A 242 -18.49 -3.09 3.70
C LEU A 242 -18.66 -3.34 5.21
N ALA A 243 -18.33 -2.35 6.06
CA ALA A 243 -18.28 -2.50 7.52
C ALA A 243 -19.36 -1.70 8.26
N ASN A 244 -20.08 -0.81 7.56
CA ASN A 244 -21.00 0.16 8.15
C ASN A 244 -22.40 0.03 7.55
N GLY A 245 -23.29 -0.66 8.22
CA GLY A 245 -24.66 -0.92 7.76
C GLY A 245 -24.76 -2.08 6.76
N ASN A 246 -23.80 -3.00 6.77
CA ASN A 246 -23.82 -4.13 5.84
C ASN A 246 -24.78 -5.23 6.30
N ASN A 247 -25.79 -5.50 5.48
CA ASN A 247 -26.79 -6.52 5.68
C ASN A 247 -26.84 -7.58 4.56
N ASP A 248 -25.78 -7.65 3.74
CA ASP A 248 -25.64 -8.69 2.75
C ASP A 248 -25.58 -10.09 3.40
N GLU A 249 -25.91 -11.12 2.64
CA GLU A 249 -25.97 -12.50 3.13
C GLU A 249 -24.67 -12.93 3.81
N PHE A 250 -23.51 -12.66 3.20
CA PHE A 250 -22.22 -13.01 3.80
C PHE A 250 -21.97 -12.26 5.12
N ALA A 251 -22.41 -11.02 5.23
CA ALA A 251 -22.26 -10.22 6.45
C ALA A 251 -23.15 -10.73 7.59
N GLN A 252 -24.30 -11.31 7.26
CA GLN A 252 -25.18 -11.96 8.24
C GLN A 252 -24.60 -13.28 8.77
N LEU A 253 -23.86 -14.01 7.91
CA LEU A 253 -23.21 -15.27 8.28
C LEU A 253 -21.89 -15.09 9.02
N LEU A 254 -21.27 -13.90 8.91
CA LEU A 254 -20.02 -13.58 9.57
C LEU A 254 -20.27 -13.19 11.04
N VAL A 255 -20.27 -14.21 11.89
CA VAL A 255 -20.54 -14.09 13.33
C VAL A 255 -19.39 -14.65 14.17
N ASP A 256 -19.30 -14.24 15.44
CA ASP A 256 -18.42 -14.85 16.43
C ASP A 256 -18.98 -16.20 16.95
N ASP A 257 -18.27 -16.83 17.88
CA ASP A 257 -18.64 -18.08 18.54
C ASP A 257 -19.95 -17.99 19.38
N LYS A 258 -20.40 -16.77 19.69
CA LYS A 258 -21.63 -16.47 20.43
C LYS A 258 -22.78 -16.05 19.52
N GLY A 259 -22.55 -16.00 18.20
CA GLY A 259 -23.54 -15.57 17.23
C GLY A 259 -23.66 -14.05 17.06
N ASN A 260 -22.74 -13.25 17.64
CA ASN A 260 -22.73 -11.81 17.42
C ASN A 260 -22.13 -11.47 16.05
N ARG A 261 -22.74 -10.51 15.35
CA ARG A 261 -22.24 -10.07 14.05
C ARG A 261 -20.90 -9.37 14.17
N LEU A 262 -19.99 -9.71 13.28
CA LEU A 262 -18.64 -9.13 13.21
C LEU A 262 -18.57 -7.88 12.31
N LEU A 263 -19.59 -7.64 11.47
CA LEU A 263 -19.81 -6.39 10.73
C LEU A 263 -21.06 -5.70 11.26
N SER A 264 -21.02 -4.36 11.40
CA SER A 264 -22.15 -3.59 11.91
C SER A 264 -23.35 -3.68 10.96
N PRO A 265 -24.53 -4.13 11.43
CA PRO A 265 -25.77 -4.10 10.65
C PRO A 265 -26.39 -2.71 10.55
N GLU A 266 -25.99 -1.80 11.44
CA GLU A 266 -26.51 -0.44 11.52
C GLU A 266 -25.54 0.54 10.87
N TYR A 267 -26.08 1.39 10.00
CA TYR A 267 -25.33 2.48 9.38
C TYR A 267 -25.15 3.62 10.39
N SER A 268 -23.94 4.17 10.45
CA SER A 268 -23.61 5.35 11.24
C SER A 268 -22.83 6.37 10.39
N GLU A 269 -23.45 7.52 10.15
CA GLU A 269 -22.81 8.65 9.46
C GLU A 269 -21.64 9.23 10.28
N GLU A 270 -21.70 9.16 11.61
CA GLU A 270 -20.61 9.63 12.49
C GLU A 270 -19.27 8.95 12.19
N LYS A 271 -19.25 7.71 11.68
CA LYS A 271 -18.02 7.03 11.27
C LYS A 271 -17.31 7.79 10.14
N TRP A 272 -18.07 8.31 9.17
CA TRP A 272 -17.51 9.16 8.12
C TRP A 272 -16.99 10.49 8.68
N ALA A 273 -17.69 11.09 9.63
CA ALA A 273 -17.22 12.29 10.31
C ALA A 273 -15.90 12.03 11.07
N LYS A 274 -15.76 10.89 11.74
CA LYS A 274 -14.50 10.48 12.40
C LYS A 274 -13.36 10.29 11.39
N ALA A 275 -13.65 9.69 10.24
CA ALA A 275 -12.66 9.54 9.16
C ALA A 275 -12.22 10.88 8.59
N ALA A 276 -13.16 11.82 8.35
CA ALA A 276 -12.86 13.17 7.90
C ALA A 276 -12.01 13.94 8.91
N ALA A 277 -12.36 13.88 10.20
CA ALA A 277 -11.60 14.52 11.27
C ALA A 277 -10.17 13.96 11.36
N ALA A 278 -10.00 12.64 11.22
CA ALA A 278 -8.69 12.00 11.24
C ALA A 278 -7.81 12.41 10.02
N ALA A 279 -8.39 12.51 8.82
CA ALA A 279 -7.68 13.04 7.66
C ALA A 279 -7.31 14.52 7.86
N LYS A 280 -8.23 15.31 8.44
CA LYS A 280 -7.99 16.71 8.76
C LYS A 280 -6.88 16.89 9.79
N ASP A 281 -6.73 16.00 10.77
CA ASP A 281 -5.60 16.02 11.71
C ASP A 281 -4.25 16.01 10.98
N VAL A 282 -4.12 15.21 9.91
CA VAL A 282 -2.90 15.16 9.08
C VAL A 282 -2.72 16.44 8.27
N MET A 283 -3.79 16.94 7.66
CA MET A 283 -3.76 18.20 6.90
C MET A 283 -3.33 19.39 7.79
N ASP A 284 -3.86 19.47 9.01
CA ASP A 284 -3.61 20.54 9.97
C ASP A 284 -2.18 20.50 10.57
N MET A 285 -1.43 19.42 10.38
CA MET A 285 0.01 19.39 10.73
C MET A 285 0.83 20.38 9.89
N GLY A 286 0.43 20.68 8.64
CA GLY A 286 1.12 21.62 7.76
C GLY A 286 2.55 21.21 7.39
N VAL A 287 2.89 19.92 7.44
CA VAL A 287 4.24 19.40 7.15
C VAL A 287 4.36 18.67 5.81
N TYR A 288 3.23 18.40 5.17
CA TYR A 288 3.15 17.72 3.88
C TYR A 288 2.52 18.62 2.84
N GLU A 289 2.93 18.43 1.60
CA GLU A 289 2.38 19.12 0.44
C GLU A 289 2.44 18.24 -0.79
N LEU A 290 1.62 18.51 -1.80
CA LEU A 290 1.69 17.79 -3.05
C LEU A 290 2.99 18.14 -3.77
N TYR A 291 3.69 17.11 -4.25
CA TYR A 291 4.86 17.34 -5.09
C TYR A 291 4.44 17.94 -6.43
N THR A 292 5.16 18.98 -6.85
CA THR A 292 5.03 19.59 -8.17
C THR A 292 6.41 19.76 -8.80
N ALA A 293 6.51 19.42 -10.07
CA ALA A 293 7.66 19.75 -10.90
C ALA A 293 7.41 21.08 -11.60
N ASP A 294 8.44 21.92 -11.69
CA ASP A 294 8.37 23.18 -12.42
C ASP A 294 8.07 22.92 -13.90
N ARG A 295 7.33 23.84 -14.52
CA ARG A 295 7.03 23.79 -15.94
C ARG A 295 8.33 23.89 -16.75
N ARG A 296 8.58 22.86 -17.56
CA ARG A 296 9.77 22.83 -18.43
C ARG A 296 9.55 23.72 -19.65
N THR A 297 10.54 24.53 -19.95
CA THR A 297 10.58 25.40 -21.13
C THR A 297 11.47 24.84 -22.25
N THR A 298 12.28 23.84 -21.93
CA THR A 298 13.19 23.14 -22.85
C THR A 298 12.96 21.63 -22.74
N HIS A 299 13.19 20.93 -23.83
CA HIS A 299 13.02 19.49 -23.90
C HIS A 299 14.30 18.84 -24.41
N SER A 300 14.76 17.79 -23.70
CA SER A 300 15.80 16.89 -24.15
C SER A 300 15.19 15.73 -24.93
N PRO A 301 15.73 15.36 -26.11
CA PRO A 301 15.26 14.16 -26.83
C PRO A 301 15.41 12.86 -26.05
N ALA A 302 16.22 12.85 -24.98
CA ALA A 302 16.43 11.69 -24.11
C ALA A 302 15.38 11.56 -23.02
N GLU A 303 14.46 12.51 -22.90
CA GLU A 303 13.42 12.53 -21.87
C GLU A 303 12.03 12.64 -22.51
N PRO A 304 10.99 12.14 -21.84
CA PRO A 304 9.62 12.36 -22.31
C PRO A 304 9.28 13.84 -22.43
N ALA A 305 8.61 14.21 -23.51
CA ALA A 305 8.07 15.55 -23.64
C ALA A 305 7.00 15.80 -22.56
N THR A 306 6.92 17.05 -22.11
CA THR A 306 5.80 17.50 -21.27
C THR A 306 4.48 17.30 -22.01
N ILE A 307 3.45 16.92 -21.27
CA ILE A 307 2.09 16.79 -21.76
C ILE A 307 1.28 17.90 -21.12
N ASP A 308 1.09 18.96 -21.89
CA ASP A 308 0.34 20.12 -21.44
C ASP A 308 -1.17 19.84 -21.47
N PRO A 309 -1.91 20.23 -20.41
CA PRO A 309 -3.37 20.30 -20.47
C PRO A 309 -3.83 21.30 -21.54
N PRO A 310 -5.04 21.17 -22.09
CA PRO A 310 -5.64 22.19 -22.93
C PRO A 310 -5.66 23.55 -22.23
N TYR A 311 -5.62 24.62 -23.04
CA TYR A 311 -5.74 25.98 -22.47
C TYR A 311 -7.12 26.16 -21.81
N HIS A 312 -7.09 26.59 -20.55
CA HIS A 312 -8.26 26.96 -19.78
C HIS A 312 -8.06 28.39 -19.23
N GLU A 313 -9.04 29.27 -19.44
CA GLU A 313 -8.92 30.70 -19.11
C GLU A 313 -8.51 30.96 -17.64
N VAL A 314 -9.02 30.20 -16.70
CA VAL A 314 -8.70 30.33 -15.28
C VAL A 314 -7.42 29.56 -14.93
N TYR A 315 -7.43 28.25 -15.17
CA TYR A 315 -6.39 27.36 -14.61
C TYR A 315 -5.03 27.47 -15.31
N SER A 316 -5.01 27.79 -16.60
CA SER A 316 -3.75 28.04 -17.34
C SER A 316 -3.09 29.36 -16.99
N ASN A 317 -3.83 30.29 -16.33
CA ASN A 317 -3.34 31.61 -15.93
C ASN A 317 -3.06 31.72 -14.42
N ALA A 318 -3.51 30.76 -13.61
CA ALA A 318 -3.28 30.72 -12.17
C ALA A 318 -2.12 29.77 -11.83
N ALA A 319 -1.31 30.16 -10.84
CA ALA A 319 -0.28 29.27 -10.29
C ALA A 319 -0.92 28.17 -9.42
N PHE A 320 -0.21 27.07 -9.24
CA PHE A 320 -0.60 26.02 -8.30
C PHE A 320 -0.68 26.59 -6.85
N PRO A 321 -1.68 26.25 -6.05
CA PRO A 321 -2.71 25.20 -6.25
C PRO A 321 -4.00 25.68 -6.94
N GLU A 322 -4.09 26.93 -7.38
CA GLU A 322 -5.29 27.47 -8.02
C GLU A 322 -5.42 27.08 -9.49
N GLY A 323 -4.30 26.74 -10.14
CA GLY A 323 -4.21 26.28 -11.52
C GLY A 323 -2.88 25.56 -11.75
N TRP A 324 -2.48 25.45 -13.01
CA TRP A 324 -1.27 24.70 -13.41
C TRP A 324 -0.25 25.54 -14.22
N LYS A 325 -0.34 26.87 -14.19
CA LYS A 325 0.52 27.76 -14.99
C LYS A 325 2.01 27.51 -14.83
N ASN A 326 2.45 27.30 -13.58
CA ASN A 326 3.86 27.20 -13.19
C ASN A 326 4.38 25.77 -13.02
N ILE A 327 3.53 24.76 -13.20
CA ILE A 327 3.91 23.36 -13.01
C ILE A 327 3.84 22.57 -14.30
N ASP A 328 4.55 21.44 -14.33
CA ASP A 328 4.43 20.39 -15.32
C ASP A 328 3.57 19.25 -14.72
N PRO A 329 2.28 19.12 -15.10
CA PRO A 329 1.39 18.12 -14.51
C PRO A 329 1.84 16.67 -14.75
N PHE A 330 2.43 16.38 -15.91
CA PHE A 330 2.92 15.07 -16.26
C PHE A 330 4.10 14.66 -15.36
N GLU A 331 5.11 15.52 -15.23
CA GLU A 331 6.27 15.27 -14.38
C GLU A 331 5.90 15.31 -12.88
N SER A 332 5.03 16.22 -12.47
CA SER A 332 4.55 16.31 -11.09
C SER A 332 3.91 15.00 -10.60
N TYR A 333 3.26 14.27 -11.48
CA TYR A 333 2.69 12.97 -11.14
C TYR A 333 3.69 11.83 -11.29
N ARG A 334 4.37 11.72 -12.43
CA ARG A 334 5.26 10.61 -12.76
C ARG A 334 6.42 10.46 -11.78
N SER A 335 7.01 11.57 -11.40
CA SER A 335 8.23 11.61 -10.56
C SER A 335 8.04 11.05 -9.16
N ILE A 336 6.80 11.04 -8.64
CA ILE A 336 6.49 10.48 -7.31
C ILE A 336 6.76 8.97 -7.26
N PHE A 337 6.59 8.27 -8.39
CA PHE A 337 6.58 6.80 -8.43
C PHE A 337 7.84 6.18 -9.03
N ASN A 338 8.50 6.88 -9.94
CA ASN A 338 9.52 6.29 -10.82
C ASN A 338 10.95 6.36 -10.27
N GLY A 339 11.16 6.90 -9.08
CA GLY A 339 12.48 7.06 -8.47
C GLY A 339 13.24 8.33 -8.91
N GLN A 340 12.54 9.29 -9.54
CA GLN A 340 13.12 10.59 -9.86
C GLN A 340 13.39 11.43 -8.61
N ILE A 341 12.55 11.29 -7.58
CA ILE A 341 12.63 12.03 -6.33
C ILE A 341 13.18 11.12 -5.24
N ASP A 342 14.17 11.61 -4.51
CA ASP A 342 14.67 10.94 -3.32
C ASP A 342 13.62 10.91 -2.21
N ILE A 343 13.65 9.86 -1.38
CA ILE A 343 12.68 9.64 -0.30
C ILE A 343 12.58 10.82 0.68
N LEU A 344 13.71 11.50 0.97
CA LEU A 344 13.76 12.64 1.90
C LEU A 344 13.35 13.96 1.24
N SER A 345 13.44 14.02 -0.07
CA SER A 345 13.10 15.21 -0.87
C SER A 345 11.66 15.20 -1.37
N ASN A 346 10.91 14.12 -1.11
CA ASN A 346 9.52 13.99 -1.53
C ASN A 346 8.56 14.54 -0.45
N PRO A 347 8.02 15.76 -0.63
CA PRO A 347 7.15 16.39 0.36
C PRO A 347 5.77 15.71 0.48
N GLU A 348 5.42 14.90 -0.51
CA GLU A 348 4.14 14.19 -0.57
C GLU A 348 4.19 12.82 0.12
N LEU A 349 5.38 12.24 0.28
CA LEU A 349 5.54 10.90 0.85
C LEU A 349 5.39 10.95 2.38
N ILE A 350 4.38 10.29 2.91
CA ILE A 350 4.13 10.20 4.35
C ILE A 350 4.77 8.96 4.95
N PHE A 351 4.61 7.80 4.28
CA PHE A 351 5.15 6.53 4.75
C PHE A 351 5.59 5.64 3.59
N SER A 352 6.76 5.02 3.77
CA SER A 352 7.31 4.01 2.88
C SER A 352 7.70 2.77 3.67
N ARG A 353 7.34 1.58 3.19
CA ARG A 353 7.59 0.32 3.90
C ARG A 353 8.96 -0.31 3.58
N GLY A 354 9.60 0.14 2.53
CA GLY A 354 10.89 -0.39 2.10
C GLY A 354 10.79 -1.77 1.45
N ARG A 355 11.81 -2.61 1.66
CA ARG A 355 11.85 -3.98 1.13
C ARG A 355 11.04 -4.94 1.99
N ASN A 356 10.46 -5.96 1.38
CA ASN A 356 9.81 -7.05 2.10
C ASN A 356 10.82 -8.01 2.76
N ILE A 357 10.32 -8.94 3.56
CA ILE A 357 11.12 -9.97 4.23
C ILE A 357 11.94 -10.84 3.26
N GLY A 358 11.49 -10.97 2.01
CA GLY A 358 12.23 -11.65 0.93
C GLY A 358 13.23 -10.77 0.20
N GLY A 359 13.43 -9.52 0.64
CA GLY A 359 14.36 -8.56 0.05
C GLY A 359 13.87 -7.93 -1.25
N GLN A 360 12.61 -8.14 -1.64
CA GLN A 360 12.02 -7.62 -2.86
C GLN A 360 11.50 -6.19 -2.70
N SER A 361 11.45 -5.45 -3.79
CA SER A 361 11.08 -4.04 -3.84
C SER A 361 10.26 -3.74 -5.10
N ILE A 362 9.84 -2.48 -5.25
CA ILE A 362 9.19 -1.97 -6.46
C ILE A 362 10.04 -2.23 -7.72
N ARG A 363 11.37 -2.27 -7.61
CA ARG A 363 12.25 -2.59 -8.76
C ARG A 363 11.97 -3.99 -9.33
N ASP A 364 11.70 -4.97 -8.46
CA ASP A 364 11.36 -6.33 -8.91
C ASP A 364 10.05 -6.34 -9.70
N MET A 365 9.07 -5.55 -9.29
CA MET A 365 7.83 -5.36 -10.04
C MET A 365 8.08 -4.68 -11.39
N VAL A 366 8.96 -3.67 -11.45
CA VAL A 366 9.27 -2.95 -12.70
C VAL A 366 9.84 -3.86 -13.77
N VAL A 367 10.60 -4.90 -13.41
CA VAL A 367 11.06 -5.93 -14.37
C VAL A 367 9.89 -6.54 -15.15
N HIS A 368 8.73 -6.73 -14.48
CA HIS A 368 7.52 -7.28 -15.10
C HIS A 368 6.75 -6.26 -15.94
N GLN A 369 7.00 -4.97 -15.74
CA GLN A 369 6.41 -3.88 -16.52
C GLN A 369 7.22 -3.56 -17.79
N LEU A 370 8.55 -3.71 -17.73
CA LEU A 370 9.43 -3.42 -18.85
C LEU A 370 9.16 -4.35 -20.04
N PRO A 371 9.20 -3.81 -21.28
CA PRO A 371 9.05 -4.60 -22.50
C PRO A 371 10.24 -5.54 -22.72
N LEU A 372 10.09 -6.57 -23.55
CA LEU A 372 11.18 -7.47 -23.94
C LEU A 372 12.31 -6.71 -24.63
N THR A 373 12.02 -5.61 -25.31
CA THR A 373 13.04 -4.71 -25.89
C THR A 373 13.98 -4.16 -24.83
N ALA A 374 13.51 -3.91 -23.62
CA ALA A 374 14.32 -3.52 -22.46
C ALA A 374 14.81 -4.72 -21.64
N THR A 375 14.81 -5.91 -22.20
CA THR A 375 15.12 -7.18 -21.52
C THR A 375 14.19 -7.47 -20.34
N GLY A 376 13.07 -6.74 -20.21
CA GLY A 376 12.04 -6.98 -19.19
C GLY A 376 11.18 -8.21 -19.49
N TRP A 377 10.23 -8.49 -18.62
CA TRP A 377 9.38 -9.68 -18.73
C TRP A 377 8.02 -9.42 -19.39
N ASN A 378 7.65 -8.17 -19.57
CA ASN A 378 6.46 -7.76 -20.35
C ASN A 378 5.15 -8.46 -19.94
N THR A 379 4.89 -8.60 -18.64
CA THR A 379 3.81 -9.45 -18.13
C THR A 379 2.71 -8.70 -17.41
N SER A 380 2.95 -7.46 -16.99
CA SER A 380 1.99 -6.63 -16.27
C SER A 380 1.07 -5.89 -17.24
N GLY A 381 -0.12 -6.42 -17.48
CA GLY A 381 -1.11 -5.86 -18.39
C GLY A 381 -2.22 -5.10 -17.67
N LEU A 382 -2.59 -3.92 -18.16
CA LEU A 382 -3.77 -3.18 -17.72
C LEU A 382 -5.02 -3.73 -18.40
N THR A 383 -6.13 -3.76 -17.67
CA THR A 383 -7.44 -4.02 -18.26
C THR A 383 -7.95 -2.77 -18.99
N GLN A 384 -8.84 -2.95 -19.97
CA GLN A 384 -9.47 -1.82 -20.65
C GLN A 384 -10.28 -0.95 -19.66
N LYS A 385 -10.86 -1.57 -18.62
CA LYS A 385 -11.65 -0.88 -17.62
C LYS A 385 -10.88 0.22 -16.89
N ILE A 386 -9.66 -0.09 -16.39
CA ILE A 386 -8.84 0.93 -15.73
C ILE A 386 -8.29 1.95 -16.72
N VAL A 387 -8.01 1.56 -17.95
CA VAL A 387 -7.57 2.46 -19.03
C VAL A 387 -8.65 3.50 -19.35
N ASP A 388 -9.91 3.08 -19.40
CA ASP A 388 -11.07 3.96 -19.63
C ASP A 388 -11.41 4.85 -18.43
N ALA A 389 -11.01 4.45 -17.21
CA ALA A 389 -11.25 5.25 -16.00
C ALA A 389 -10.42 6.54 -15.93
N TYR A 390 -9.33 6.65 -16.70
CA TYR A 390 -8.61 7.92 -16.85
C TYR A 390 -9.48 8.91 -17.64
N TYR A 391 -9.46 10.18 -17.25
CA TYR A 391 -10.21 11.24 -17.92
C TYR A 391 -9.63 11.60 -19.30
N MET A 392 -10.43 12.30 -20.10
CA MET A 392 -9.94 13.10 -21.20
C MET A 392 -9.21 14.33 -20.68
N ASN A 393 -8.44 14.98 -21.53
CA ASN A 393 -7.65 16.16 -21.15
C ASN A 393 -8.51 17.40 -20.76
N ASP A 394 -9.78 17.41 -21.15
CA ASP A 394 -10.78 18.41 -20.74
C ASP A 394 -11.50 18.03 -19.42
N GLY A 395 -11.12 16.94 -18.78
CA GLY A 395 -11.71 16.45 -17.52
C GLY A 395 -13.00 15.64 -17.70
N SER A 396 -13.49 15.44 -18.92
CA SER A 396 -14.63 14.57 -19.19
C SER A 396 -14.26 13.09 -19.10
N ASN A 397 -15.27 12.22 -18.97
CA ASN A 397 -15.06 10.78 -19.01
C ASN A 397 -14.58 10.31 -20.39
N CYS A 398 -13.85 9.19 -20.40
CA CYS A 398 -13.41 8.58 -21.65
C CYS A 398 -14.58 8.03 -22.47
N PRO A 399 -14.66 8.32 -23.77
CA PRO A 399 -15.65 7.68 -24.65
C PRO A 399 -15.54 6.16 -24.59
N GLY A 400 -16.68 5.49 -24.47
CA GLY A 400 -16.78 4.03 -24.34
C GLY A 400 -16.60 3.51 -22.91
N MET A 401 -16.38 4.37 -21.93
CA MET A 401 -16.35 3.98 -20.52
C MET A 401 -17.72 3.40 -20.13
N ASN A 402 -17.70 2.18 -19.56
CA ASN A 402 -18.90 1.47 -19.11
C ASN A 402 -20.01 1.38 -20.17
N SER A 403 -19.64 1.30 -21.45
CA SER A 403 -20.59 1.24 -22.57
C SER A 403 -21.53 0.03 -22.51
N GLU A 404 -21.12 -1.06 -21.83
CA GLU A 404 -21.94 -2.24 -21.58
C GLU A 404 -23.19 -1.94 -20.74
N TYR A 405 -23.16 -0.89 -19.92
CA TYR A 405 -24.30 -0.45 -19.09
C TYR A 405 -25.10 0.71 -19.70
N ALA A 406 -24.65 1.23 -20.84
CA ALA A 406 -25.22 2.44 -21.45
C ALA A 406 -26.71 2.30 -21.81
N ASN A 407 -27.20 1.09 -22.00
CA ASN A 407 -28.61 0.81 -22.37
C ASN A 407 -29.56 0.70 -21.16
N THR A 408 -29.04 0.80 -19.92
CA THR A 408 -29.86 0.76 -18.71
C THR A 408 -30.11 2.18 -18.20
N SER A 409 -31.28 2.74 -18.49
CA SER A 409 -31.64 4.12 -18.11
C SER A 409 -31.51 4.37 -16.59
N SER A 410 -31.85 3.38 -15.78
CA SER A 410 -31.70 3.47 -14.31
C SER A 410 -30.25 3.60 -13.90
N TYR A 411 -29.34 2.80 -14.46
CA TYR A 411 -27.91 2.84 -14.14
C TYR A 411 -27.27 4.14 -14.62
N ASN A 412 -27.60 4.60 -15.83
CA ASN A 412 -27.09 5.86 -16.37
C ASN A 412 -27.47 7.08 -15.52
N ASN A 413 -28.69 7.09 -14.98
CA ASN A 413 -29.15 8.19 -14.13
C ASN A 413 -28.40 8.26 -12.80
N ILE A 414 -28.04 7.10 -12.23
CA ILE A 414 -27.34 7.02 -10.93
C ILE A 414 -25.84 7.28 -11.10
N HIS A 415 -25.22 6.69 -12.13
CA HIS A 415 -23.78 6.64 -12.28
C HIS A 415 -23.21 7.65 -13.28
N ARG A 416 -24.06 8.42 -13.96
CA ARG A 416 -23.65 9.41 -14.99
C ARG A 416 -22.67 8.83 -16.01
N LEU A 417 -22.97 7.67 -16.55
CA LEU A 417 -22.12 6.98 -17.50
C LEU A 417 -21.92 7.77 -18.78
N ASP A 418 -20.73 7.68 -19.36
CA ASP A 418 -20.47 8.17 -20.70
C ASP A 418 -20.99 7.16 -21.74
N THR A 419 -22.00 7.54 -22.49
CA THR A 419 -22.61 6.72 -23.52
C THR A 419 -22.00 6.93 -24.91
N ARG A 420 -21.03 7.84 -25.04
CA ARG A 420 -20.35 8.07 -26.33
C ARG A 420 -19.62 6.79 -26.75
N PRO A 421 -19.66 6.42 -28.04
CA PRO A 421 -18.91 5.26 -28.53
C PRO A 421 -17.40 5.52 -28.40
N ARG A 422 -16.66 4.44 -28.20
CA ARG A 422 -15.18 4.51 -28.18
C ARG A 422 -14.65 5.08 -29.49
N THR A 423 -13.68 5.99 -29.41
CA THR A 423 -13.01 6.54 -30.57
C THR A 423 -12.27 5.42 -31.33
N THR A 424 -12.45 5.36 -32.61
CA THR A 424 -11.85 4.37 -33.52
C THR A 424 -10.89 5.02 -34.51
N GLY A 425 -10.05 4.22 -35.16
CA GLY A 425 -9.06 4.68 -36.12
C GLY A 425 -7.66 4.79 -35.52
N PHE A 426 -6.73 5.27 -36.32
CA PHE A 426 -5.31 5.37 -35.98
C PHE A 426 -4.76 6.73 -36.42
N THR A 427 -3.76 7.22 -35.67
CA THR A 427 -3.03 8.43 -36.02
C THR A 427 -2.30 8.25 -37.36
N THR A 428 -2.27 9.30 -38.16
CA THR A 428 -1.56 9.32 -39.46
C THR A 428 -0.22 10.05 -39.35
N SER A 429 -0.04 10.89 -38.35
CA SER A 429 1.17 11.68 -38.13
C SER A 429 1.46 11.87 -36.65
N GLU A 430 2.70 12.25 -36.33
CA GLU A 430 3.15 12.56 -34.95
C GLU A 430 2.70 13.96 -34.46
N THR A 431 2.09 14.75 -35.30
CA THR A 431 1.74 16.14 -34.99
C THR A 431 0.26 16.36 -34.69
N GLU A 432 -0.59 15.42 -35.10
CA GLU A 432 -2.04 15.59 -35.06
C GLU A 432 -2.64 15.39 -33.65
N HIS A 433 -2.15 14.38 -32.93
CA HIS A 433 -2.65 14.02 -31.59
C HIS A 433 -1.49 13.77 -30.60
N LYS A 434 -0.71 14.80 -30.31
CA LYS A 434 0.39 14.67 -29.34
C LYS A 434 -0.13 14.22 -27.97
N PRO A 435 0.57 13.29 -27.28
CA PRO A 435 1.89 12.73 -27.58
C PRO A 435 1.85 11.44 -28.43
N LEU A 436 0.77 11.11 -29.10
CA LEU A 436 0.68 9.90 -29.89
C LEU A 436 1.60 9.97 -31.12
N ALA A 437 2.31 8.88 -31.37
CA ALA A 437 3.06 8.70 -32.62
C ALA A 437 2.13 8.20 -33.75
N ALA A 438 2.65 8.15 -34.97
CA ALA A 438 1.93 7.57 -36.10
C ALA A 438 1.61 6.08 -35.87
N GLY A 439 0.44 5.63 -36.32
CA GLY A 439 -0.02 4.24 -36.21
C GLY A 439 -0.56 3.85 -34.84
N VAL A 440 -0.80 4.80 -33.95
CA VAL A 440 -1.41 4.58 -32.62
C VAL A 440 -2.91 4.74 -32.67
N SER A 441 -3.65 3.91 -31.94
CA SER A 441 -5.11 3.99 -31.86
C SER A 441 -5.57 5.31 -31.26
N LEU A 442 -6.55 5.94 -31.93
CA LEU A 442 -7.15 7.21 -31.49
C LEU A 442 -7.92 7.10 -30.15
N GLN A 443 -8.20 5.90 -29.64
CA GLN A 443 -8.78 5.74 -28.30
C GLN A 443 -7.85 6.28 -27.19
N TYR A 444 -6.58 6.46 -27.48
CA TYR A 444 -5.56 6.99 -26.55
C TYR A 444 -5.26 8.48 -26.76
N ALA A 445 -5.92 9.11 -27.73
CA ALA A 445 -5.76 10.54 -28.00
C ALA A 445 -6.44 11.40 -26.94
N ASP A 446 -5.91 12.60 -26.75
CA ASP A 446 -6.52 13.65 -25.92
C ASP A 446 -6.85 13.22 -24.48
N ARG A 447 -6.00 12.36 -23.90
CA ARG A 447 -6.13 11.90 -22.53
C ARG A 447 -5.38 12.83 -21.56
N GLU A 448 -5.76 12.78 -20.29
CA GLU A 448 -5.12 13.54 -19.23
C GLU A 448 -3.63 13.16 -19.03
N PRO A 449 -2.77 14.05 -18.48
CA PRO A 449 -1.33 13.78 -18.30
C PRO A 449 -1.02 12.51 -17.52
N ARG A 450 -1.82 12.16 -16.49
CA ARG A 450 -1.64 10.94 -15.68
C ARG A 450 -1.81 9.65 -16.49
N PHE A 451 -2.67 9.66 -17.51
CA PHE A 451 -2.82 8.54 -18.44
C PHE A 451 -1.49 8.21 -19.11
N TYR A 452 -0.85 9.19 -19.72
CA TYR A 452 0.41 9.02 -20.42
C TYR A 452 1.58 8.70 -19.47
N ALA A 453 1.49 9.09 -18.22
CA ALA A 453 2.47 8.75 -17.19
C ALA A 453 2.34 7.31 -16.66
N SER A 454 1.18 6.68 -16.84
CA SER A 454 0.86 5.39 -16.22
C SER A 454 0.65 4.26 -17.22
N VAL A 455 0.12 4.56 -18.40
CA VAL A 455 -0.34 3.57 -19.38
C VAL A 455 0.65 3.41 -20.50
N ALA A 456 1.18 2.21 -20.64
CA ALA A 456 2.00 1.81 -21.79
C ALA A 456 1.07 1.27 -22.90
N TYR A 457 0.38 2.19 -23.57
CA TYR A 457 -0.50 1.83 -24.69
C TYR A 457 0.29 1.28 -25.88
N ASN A 458 -0.37 0.51 -26.72
CA ASN A 458 0.26 -0.08 -27.91
C ASN A 458 0.73 1.03 -28.86
N GLY A 459 2.05 1.07 -29.12
CA GLY A 459 2.70 2.13 -29.88
C GLY A 459 3.23 3.30 -29.04
N ALA A 460 3.24 3.20 -27.70
CA ALA A 460 3.87 4.20 -26.85
C ALA A 460 5.40 4.19 -27.00
N TYR A 461 6.01 5.36 -26.80
CA TYR A 461 7.47 5.47 -26.73
C TYR A 461 8.00 5.01 -25.36
N TRP A 462 9.07 4.22 -25.42
CA TRP A 462 9.88 3.82 -24.28
C TRP A 462 11.27 4.40 -24.43
N TYR A 463 11.72 5.19 -23.47
CA TYR A 463 12.97 5.95 -23.57
C TYR A 463 14.20 5.08 -23.36
N LEU A 464 14.20 4.21 -22.35
CA LEU A 464 15.21 3.18 -22.12
C LEU A 464 16.64 3.74 -22.17
N GLY A 465 16.88 4.86 -21.47
CA GLY A 465 18.12 5.64 -21.58
C GLY A 465 19.40 4.87 -21.26
N ASN A 466 19.31 3.85 -20.37
CA ASN A 466 20.41 3.00 -20.00
C ASN A 466 20.60 1.76 -20.92
N GLU A 467 19.80 1.63 -22.01
CA GLU A 467 20.06 0.56 -22.96
C GLU A 467 21.43 0.73 -23.58
N LYS A 468 22.17 -0.40 -23.69
CA LYS A 468 23.52 -0.44 -24.22
C LYS A 468 23.52 -0.07 -25.71
N GLU A 469 22.61 -0.67 -26.45
CA GLU A 469 22.46 -0.41 -27.88
C GLU A 469 21.63 0.87 -28.09
N ILE A 470 22.24 1.91 -28.65
CA ILE A 470 21.58 3.18 -28.94
C ILE A 470 20.32 2.96 -29.79
N ALA A 471 20.37 1.96 -30.70
CA ALA A 471 19.23 1.58 -31.50
C ALA A 471 18.03 1.08 -30.72
N ASP A 472 18.16 0.69 -29.44
CA ASP A 472 17.09 0.24 -28.58
C ASP A 472 16.57 1.34 -27.62
N ARG A 473 17.14 2.54 -27.70
CA ARG A 473 16.64 3.73 -26.97
C ARG A 473 15.57 4.48 -27.76
N ASN A 474 14.70 5.17 -27.07
CA ASN A 474 13.63 5.99 -27.67
C ASN A 474 12.81 5.22 -28.72
N LYS A 475 12.34 4.05 -28.35
CA LYS A 475 11.59 3.19 -29.27
C LYS A 475 10.11 3.24 -29.05
N GLN A 476 9.38 3.27 -30.17
CA GLN A 476 7.96 2.98 -30.21
C GLN A 476 7.75 1.45 -30.10
N ILE A 477 7.05 1.00 -29.06
CA ILE A 477 6.85 -0.41 -28.75
C ILE A 477 5.44 -0.84 -29.18
N PHE A 478 5.37 -1.91 -29.97
CA PHE A 478 4.11 -2.51 -30.42
C PHE A 478 3.94 -3.93 -29.89
N TYR A 479 2.79 -4.19 -29.30
CA TYR A 479 2.41 -5.48 -28.73
C TYR A 479 1.65 -6.39 -29.71
N TYR A 480 1.73 -6.11 -31.02
CA TYR A 480 1.11 -6.94 -32.05
C TYR A 480 1.80 -8.30 -32.17
N ARG A 481 1.01 -9.33 -32.50
CA ARG A 481 1.54 -10.65 -32.84
C ARG A 481 2.62 -10.54 -33.92
N GLY A 482 3.75 -11.19 -33.69
CA GLY A 482 4.89 -11.16 -34.59
C GLY A 482 5.84 -9.97 -34.43
N LYS A 483 5.57 -9.03 -33.53
CA LYS A 483 6.54 -8.04 -33.06
C LYS A 483 7.33 -8.58 -31.87
N ARG A 484 8.51 -8.01 -31.58
CA ARG A 484 9.39 -8.45 -30.48
C ARG A 484 8.64 -8.48 -29.14
N ASP A 485 7.83 -7.45 -28.85
CA ASP A 485 7.13 -7.27 -27.60
C ASP A 485 5.69 -7.82 -27.63
N GLY A 486 5.27 -8.42 -28.74
CA GLY A 486 3.97 -9.05 -28.90
C GLY A 486 3.97 -10.54 -28.55
N TYR A 487 2.85 -11.21 -28.86
CA TYR A 487 2.74 -12.66 -28.68
C TYR A 487 3.78 -13.43 -29.49
N ASN A 488 4.59 -14.24 -28.83
CA ASN A 488 5.68 -15.01 -29.43
C ASN A 488 5.67 -16.50 -29.05
N ALA A 489 4.56 -17.03 -28.58
CA ALA A 489 4.38 -18.40 -28.05
C ALA A 489 5.23 -18.72 -26.81
N GLY A 490 5.92 -17.75 -26.23
CA GLY A 490 6.62 -17.88 -24.95
C GLY A 490 5.75 -17.48 -23.76
N MET A 491 6.31 -17.56 -22.54
CA MET A 491 5.62 -17.21 -21.31
C MET A 491 5.47 -15.68 -21.16
N PHE A 492 6.48 -14.93 -21.56
CA PHE A 492 6.58 -13.49 -21.29
C PHE A 492 5.99 -12.64 -22.42
N TRP A 493 4.70 -12.35 -22.34
CA TRP A 493 4.03 -11.45 -23.26
C TRP A 493 2.81 -10.79 -22.61
N LEU A 494 2.48 -9.62 -23.08
CA LEU A 494 1.44 -8.77 -22.54
C LEU A 494 0.05 -9.26 -22.98
N ARG A 495 -0.69 -9.93 -22.09
CA ARG A 495 -1.97 -10.59 -22.39
C ARG A 495 -3.06 -9.60 -22.83
N THR A 496 -3.07 -8.40 -22.28
CA THR A 496 -4.07 -7.37 -22.59
C THR A 496 -3.68 -6.46 -23.75
N GLY A 497 -2.42 -6.48 -24.16
CA GLY A 497 -1.87 -5.55 -25.16
C GLY A 497 -1.71 -4.10 -24.65
N ILE A 498 -1.91 -3.85 -23.37
CA ILE A 498 -1.74 -2.54 -22.72
C ILE A 498 -0.91 -2.74 -21.46
N GLY A 499 0.27 -2.12 -21.40
CA GLY A 499 1.20 -2.27 -20.29
C GLY A 499 1.14 -1.13 -19.27
N VAL A 500 2.08 -1.16 -18.33
CA VAL A 500 2.18 -0.21 -17.21
C VAL A 500 3.49 0.55 -17.28
N MET A 501 3.43 1.89 -17.18
CA MET A 501 4.59 2.78 -17.08
C MET A 501 4.73 3.46 -15.71
N LYS A 502 3.76 3.37 -14.83
CA LYS A 502 3.64 4.20 -13.62
C LYS A 502 4.90 4.25 -12.76
N TYR A 503 5.63 3.13 -12.64
CA TYR A 503 6.84 3.04 -11.83
C TYR A 503 8.12 3.03 -12.65
N VAL A 504 8.03 3.11 -13.98
CA VAL A 504 9.19 3.03 -14.86
C VAL A 504 9.85 4.38 -15.00
N HIS A 505 11.15 4.46 -14.69
CA HIS A 505 11.95 5.63 -14.99
C HIS A 505 12.40 5.59 -16.47
N PRO A 506 12.57 6.74 -17.15
CA PRO A 506 13.07 6.77 -18.53
C PRO A 506 14.38 6.02 -18.76
N ASP A 507 15.24 5.95 -17.75
CA ASP A 507 16.52 5.24 -17.83
C ASP A 507 16.43 3.74 -17.52
N ASP A 508 15.31 3.26 -16.97
CA ASP A 508 15.20 1.89 -16.49
C ASP A 508 15.33 0.86 -17.62
N THR A 509 16.18 -0.13 -17.41
CA THR A 509 16.34 -1.32 -18.27
C THR A 509 16.71 -2.52 -17.40
N TYR A 510 16.39 -3.73 -17.85
CA TYR A 510 16.77 -4.96 -17.13
C TYR A 510 17.94 -5.67 -17.83
N GLN A 511 18.78 -4.92 -18.50
CA GLN A 511 19.91 -5.42 -19.26
C GLN A 511 20.87 -6.25 -18.40
N GLY A 512 21.32 -7.37 -18.92
CA GLY A 512 22.16 -8.31 -18.17
C GLY A 512 21.44 -9.02 -17.03
N ASN A 513 20.11 -9.00 -17.00
CA ASN A 513 19.27 -9.51 -15.92
C ASN A 513 19.62 -8.91 -14.55
N SER A 514 20.03 -7.63 -14.53
CA SER A 514 20.42 -6.94 -13.32
C SER A 514 19.39 -5.89 -12.91
N ILE A 515 18.89 -6.02 -11.69
CA ILE A 515 18.02 -5.03 -11.04
C ILE A 515 18.76 -3.72 -10.73
N ASP A 516 20.09 -3.71 -10.77
CA ASP A 516 20.91 -2.54 -10.48
C ASP A 516 20.87 -1.49 -11.60
N ASN A 517 20.40 -1.88 -12.79
CA ASN A 517 20.12 -0.95 -13.88
C ASN A 517 18.77 -0.23 -13.74
N LEU A 518 18.00 -0.56 -12.71
CA LEU A 518 16.74 0.10 -12.36
C LEU A 518 16.98 1.10 -11.24
N ARG A 519 16.44 2.29 -11.37
CA ARG A 519 16.48 3.28 -10.28
C ARG A 519 15.78 2.73 -9.05
N TYR A 520 16.31 3.03 -7.86
CA TYR A 520 15.63 2.74 -6.61
C TYR A 520 14.33 3.53 -6.52
N LYS A 521 13.27 2.90 -6.05
CA LYS A 521 11.95 3.49 -5.92
C LYS A 521 11.43 3.20 -4.51
N PRO A 522 11.26 4.23 -3.67
CA PRO A 522 10.55 4.05 -2.40
C PRO A 522 9.10 3.70 -2.70
N GLU A 523 8.53 2.75 -1.96
CA GLU A 523 7.09 2.50 -2.08
C GLU A 523 6.32 3.65 -1.43
N PRO A 524 5.42 4.31 -2.15
CA PRO A 524 4.55 5.32 -1.57
C PRO A 524 3.36 4.64 -0.88
N ALA A 525 3.59 4.04 0.30
CA ALA A 525 2.58 3.33 1.05
C ALA A 525 1.42 4.25 1.49
N ILE A 526 1.76 5.48 1.89
CA ILE A 526 0.80 6.55 2.19
C ILE A 526 1.38 7.86 1.65
N ARG A 527 0.58 8.61 0.91
CA ARG A 527 0.92 9.93 0.35
C ARG A 527 -0.06 10.99 0.83
N TYR A 528 0.36 12.25 0.77
CA TYR A 528 -0.51 13.36 1.12
C TYR A 528 -1.72 13.49 0.19
N ALA A 529 -1.58 13.15 -1.11
CA ALA A 529 -2.72 13.08 -2.03
C ALA A 529 -3.80 12.10 -1.54
N ASP A 530 -3.41 10.97 -0.94
CA ASP A 530 -4.36 10.00 -0.41
C ASP A 530 -5.17 10.60 0.75
N ILE A 531 -4.52 11.36 1.64
CA ILE A 531 -5.17 12.06 2.77
C ILE A 531 -6.17 13.10 2.26
N LEU A 532 -5.78 13.90 1.26
CA LEU A 532 -6.64 14.91 0.66
C LEU A 532 -7.92 14.30 0.05
N LEU A 533 -7.76 13.19 -0.67
CA LEU A 533 -8.89 12.48 -1.29
C LEU A 533 -9.76 11.80 -0.24
N MET A 534 -9.18 11.16 0.78
CA MET A 534 -9.94 10.57 1.89
C MET A 534 -10.76 11.62 2.64
N TYR A 535 -10.19 12.82 2.85
CA TYR A 535 -10.93 13.93 3.44
C TYR A 535 -12.15 14.32 2.60
N ALA A 536 -11.94 14.51 1.28
CA ALA A 536 -13.01 14.88 0.36
C ALA A 536 -14.11 13.81 0.28
N GLU A 537 -13.73 12.53 0.23
CA GLU A 537 -14.63 11.39 0.22
C GLU A 537 -15.47 11.36 1.51
N ALA A 538 -14.80 11.40 2.68
CA ALA A 538 -15.49 11.33 3.95
C ALA A 538 -16.46 12.50 4.17
N ILE A 539 -16.09 13.73 3.77
CA ILE A 539 -17.00 14.89 3.81
C ILE A 539 -18.20 14.71 2.86
N ASN A 540 -18.01 14.07 1.69
CA ASN A 540 -19.11 13.82 0.75
C ASN A 540 -20.13 12.84 1.31
N GLU A 541 -19.67 11.85 2.08
CA GLU A 541 -20.53 10.80 2.67
C GLU A 541 -21.28 11.26 3.93
N VAL A 542 -20.88 12.37 4.54
CA VAL A 542 -21.69 13.05 5.57
C VAL A 542 -22.84 13.75 4.88
N SER A 543 -24.07 13.24 5.05
CA SER A 543 -25.24 13.72 4.28
C SER A 543 -25.92 14.93 4.92
N GLU A 544 -26.35 14.83 6.16
CA GLU A 544 -27.21 15.84 6.81
C GLU A 544 -26.69 16.29 8.19
N GLY A 545 -25.82 15.50 8.83
CA GLY A 545 -25.36 15.75 10.19
C GLY A 545 -24.27 16.82 10.29
N THR A 546 -24.14 17.39 11.47
CA THR A 546 -22.95 18.12 11.92
C THR A 546 -22.41 17.42 13.14
N TYR A 547 -21.14 17.04 13.11
CA TYR A 547 -20.48 16.23 14.14
C TYR A 547 -19.27 16.96 14.68
N ASP A 548 -19.24 17.15 15.98
CA ASP A 548 -18.10 17.73 16.69
C ASP A 548 -17.16 16.61 17.15
N ILE A 549 -16.11 16.37 16.38
CA ILE A 549 -15.16 15.27 16.60
C ILE A 549 -13.85 15.83 17.19
N PRO A 550 -13.41 15.32 18.36
CA PRO A 550 -12.11 15.71 18.93
C PRO A 550 -10.95 15.36 17.97
N SER A 551 -9.93 16.23 17.91
CA SER A 551 -8.65 15.91 17.27
C SER A 551 -7.98 14.72 17.95
N TRP A 552 -6.99 14.11 17.27
CA TRP A 552 -6.27 12.93 17.76
C TRP A 552 -5.69 13.06 19.17
N ASP A 553 -5.33 14.28 19.58
CA ASP A 553 -4.73 14.63 20.89
C ASP A 553 -5.71 15.35 21.83
N GLY A 554 -6.94 15.58 21.39
CA GLY A 554 -7.98 16.29 22.15
C GLY A 554 -7.74 17.79 22.30
N SER A 555 -6.73 18.36 21.62
CA SER A 555 -6.37 19.79 21.76
C SER A 555 -7.39 20.73 21.09
N LYS A 556 -8.16 20.24 20.15
CA LYS A 556 -9.21 20.96 19.43
C LYS A 556 -10.36 20.04 19.04
N THR A 557 -11.45 20.63 18.56
CA THR A 557 -12.61 19.92 18.02
C THR A 557 -12.79 20.31 16.54
N HIS A 558 -12.98 19.30 15.69
CA HIS A 558 -13.36 19.49 14.30
C HIS A 558 -14.87 19.44 14.17
N SER A 559 -15.48 20.49 13.65
CA SER A 559 -16.90 20.48 13.27
C SER A 559 -17.02 19.98 11.84
N ILE A 560 -17.47 18.74 11.71
CA ILE A 560 -17.55 18.04 10.42
C ILE A 560 -18.99 18.04 9.94
N HIS A 561 -19.20 18.56 8.74
CA HIS A 561 -20.48 18.56 8.02
C HIS A 561 -20.21 18.54 6.51
N ARG A 562 -21.21 18.16 5.74
CA ARG A 562 -21.10 18.19 4.28
C ARG A 562 -20.93 19.62 3.78
N SER A 563 -19.84 19.87 3.04
CA SER A 563 -19.52 21.20 2.51
C SER A 563 -18.73 21.08 1.23
N VAL A 564 -19.25 21.66 0.15
CA VAL A 564 -18.55 21.74 -1.15
C VAL A 564 -17.21 22.46 -0.99
N THR A 565 -17.14 23.48 -0.13
CA THR A 565 -15.90 24.22 0.15
C THR A 565 -14.87 23.33 0.81
N GLU A 566 -15.28 22.50 1.78
CA GLU A 566 -14.37 21.55 2.44
C GLU A 566 -13.94 20.42 1.50
N MET A 567 -14.85 19.84 0.71
CA MET A 567 -14.50 18.84 -0.30
C MET A 567 -13.49 19.36 -1.31
N ARG A 568 -13.63 20.62 -1.73
CA ARG A 568 -12.67 21.27 -2.66
C ARG A 568 -11.27 21.40 -2.08
N LYS A 569 -11.09 21.53 -0.77
CA LYS A 569 -9.75 21.54 -0.13
C LYS A 569 -8.99 20.23 -0.38
N GLY A 570 -9.68 19.10 -0.41
CA GLY A 570 -9.10 17.82 -0.75
C GLY A 570 -8.97 17.58 -2.25
N MET A 571 -10.01 17.84 -3.01
CA MET A 571 -10.10 17.48 -4.43
C MET A 571 -9.32 18.43 -5.35
N LYS A 572 -9.45 19.76 -5.16
CA LYS A 572 -8.92 20.77 -6.09
C LYS A 572 -7.39 20.67 -6.27
N PRO A 573 -6.56 20.64 -5.22
CA PRO A 573 -5.12 20.61 -5.41
C PRO A 573 -4.67 19.36 -6.19
N VAL A 574 -5.30 18.20 -5.95
CA VAL A 574 -4.98 16.93 -6.63
C VAL A 574 -5.30 17.03 -8.13
N ARG A 575 -6.46 17.61 -8.48
CA ARG A 575 -6.85 17.79 -9.89
C ARG A 575 -5.99 18.83 -10.59
N MET A 576 -5.69 19.96 -9.95
CA MET A 576 -4.82 21.00 -10.51
C MET A 576 -3.40 20.47 -10.76
N ARG A 577 -2.84 19.71 -9.80
CA ARG A 577 -1.55 19.05 -9.99
C ARG A 577 -1.55 18.11 -11.20
N ALA A 578 -2.67 17.44 -11.45
CA ALA A 578 -2.84 16.53 -12.58
C ALA A 578 -3.14 17.24 -13.92
N GLY A 579 -3.33 18.55 -13.92
CA GLY A 579 -3.74 19.29 -15.12
C GLY A 579 -5.15 18.95 -15.59
N VAL A 580 -6.06 18.67 -14.65
CA VAL A 580 -7.43 18.25 -14.95
C VAL A 580 -8.41 19.24 -14.34
N GLU A 581 -9.35 19.72 -15.14
CA GLU A 581 -10.37 20.68 -14.73
C GLU A 581 -11.24 20.15 -13.57
N LEU A 582 -11.66 21.06 -12.66
CA LEU A 582 -12.68 20.74 -11.66
C LEU A 582 -14.03 20.58 -12.35
N ILE A 583 -14.61 19.39 -12.18
CA ILE A 583 -15.99 19.18 -12.57
C ILE A 583 -16.89 20.00 -11.63
N ALA A 584 -17.86 20.71 -12.18
CA ALA A 584 -18.88 21.37 -11.37
C ALA A 584 -19.65 20.31 -10.55
N VAL A 585 -19.59 20.43 -9.22
CA VAL A 585 -20.30 19.57 -8.27
C VAL A 585 -21.71 20.10 -8.10
#